data_5c3c9ed6c970de00fad299979a28db1e
#
_entry.id   5c3c9ed6c970de00fad299979a28db1e
#
_cell.length_a   1.000
_cell.length_b   1.000
_cell.length_c   1.000
_cell.angle_alpha   90.00
_cell.angle_beta   90.00
_cell.angle_gamma   90.00
#
_symmetry.space_group_name_H-M   'P 1'
#
loop_
_entity.id
_entity.type
_entity.pdbx_description
1 polymer ?
#
loop_
_entity_poly.entity_id
_entity_poly.type
_entity_poly.pdbx_seq_one_letter_code
_entity_poly.pdbx_strand_id
1 'polypeptide(L)'
;DAFDYGGFSFARESLNLIDNFDRAKQSLENDEKIKDTDALKQTLERLDIVKKDLISIFKKNNIEVIVTNNKKLDPNLHQAMMEVEDENKEPGTIVQEIQKGYMMKERLLRPSLVAVSKKPEKNQEKSEKNTEKS
;
A
#
# COMPACT_ATOMS: atom_id res chain seq x y z
N ASP A 1 0.04 17.10 -22.83
CA ASP A 1 0.86 18.30 -22.69
C ASP A 1 2.20 18.02 -22.02
N ALA A 2 3.27 18.53 -22.60
CA ALA A 2 4.63 18.34 -22.09
C ALA A 2 4.80 18.83 -20.64
N PHE A 3 4.06 19.86 -20.22
CA PHE A 3 4.06 20.36 -18.85
C PHE A 3 3.43 19.41 -17.85
N ASP A 4 2.37 18.70 -18.23
CA ASP A 4 1.70 17.75 -17.35
C ASP A 4 2.47 16.44 -17.23
N TYR A 5 3.24 16.08 -18.24
CA TYR A 5 3.94 14.79 -18.31
C TYR A 5 5.44 14.87 -18.06
N GLY A 6 6.05 16.05 -18.15
CA GLY A 6 7.49 16.22 -17.97
C GLY A 6 8.01 15.80 -16.60
N GLY A 7 7.18 15.92 -15.58
CA GLY A 7 7.53 15.48 -14.21
C GLY A 7 7.12 14.06 -13.87
N PHE A 8 6.40 13.37 -14.75
CA PHE A 8 5.80 12.07 -14.47
C PHE A 8 6.86 10.99 -14.14
N SER A 9 7.86 10.88 -15.00
CA SER A 9 8.93 9.88 -14.81
C SER A 9 9.73 10.16 -13.54
N PHE A 10 10.08 11.40 -13.30
CA PHE A 10 10.78 11.81 -12.06
C PHE A 10 9.92 11.52 -10.83
N ALA A 11 8.65 11.87 -10.87
CA ALA A 11 7.71 11.60 -9.78
C ALA A 11 7.62 10.10 -9.49
N ARG A 12 7.47 9.29 -10.53
CA ARG A 12 7.40 7.83 -10.41
C ARG A 12 8.65 7.24 -9.78
N GLU A 13 9.83 7.67 -10.23
CA GLU A 13 11.11 7.22 -9.66
C GLU A 13 11.30 7.70 -8.21
N SER A 14 10.81 8.90 -7.90
CA SER A 14 10.90 9.48 -6.55
C SER A 14 10.10 8.69 -5.52
N LEU A 15 9.11 7.89 -5.92
CA LEU A 15 8.37 7.02 -5.01
C LEU A 15 9.28 5.99 -4.35
N ASN A 16 10.39 5.62 -4.98
CA ASN A 16 11.36 4.71 -4.40
C ASN A 16 12.00 5.27 -3.13
N LEU A 17 12.10 6.59 -3.00
CA LEU A 17 12.60 7.23 -1.77
C LEU A 17 11.66 6.95 -0.59
N ILE A 18 10.36 7.06 -0.79
CA ILE A 18 9.39 6.76 0.26
C ILE A 18 9.48 5.29 0.66
N ASP A 19 9.55 4.39 -0.31
CA ASP A 19 9.69 2.97 -0.04
C ASP A 19 10.97 2.65 0.74
N ASN A 20 12.06 3.32 0.40
CA ASN A 20 13.33 3.15 1.09
C ASN A 20 13.29 3.72 2.51
N PHE A 21 12.59 4.84 2.73
CA PHE A 21 12.34 5.33 4.08
C PHE A 21 11.57 4.33 4.93
N ASP A 22 10.53 3.75 4.39
CA ASP A 22 9.72 2.74 5.09
C ASP A 22 10.55 1.50 5.41
N ARG A 23 11.39 1.04 4.48
CA ARG A 23 12.31 -0.08 4.69
C ARG A 23 13.37 0.22 5.73
N ALA A 24 13.96 1.41 5.69
CA ALA A 24 14.96 1.84 6.66
C ALA A 24 14.35 1.87 8.07
N LYS A 25 13.13 2.41 8.18
CA LYS A 25 12.39 2.43 9.43
C LYS A 25 12.15 1.02 9.99
N GLN A 26 11.67 0.11 9.16
CA GLN A 26 11.45 -1.29 9.55
C GLN A 26 12.76 -1.98 9.97
N SER A 27 13.83 -1.74 9.23
CA SER A 27 15.15 -2.30 9.55
C SER A 27 15.64 -1.85 10.92
N LEU A 28 15.46 -0.56 11.25
CA LEU A 28 15.82 0.00 12.55
C LEU A 28 14.94 -0.58 13.67
N GLU A 29 13.65 -0.69 13.44
CA GLU A 29 12.70 -1.24 14.43
C GLU A 29 12.97 -2.71 14.74
N ASN A 30 13.50 -3.47 13.78
CA ASN A 30 13.79 -4.90 13.92
C ASN A 30 15.23 -5.20 14.33
N ASP A 31 16.08 -4.20 14.46
CA ASP A 31 17.46 -4.37 14.88
C ASP A 31 17.50 -4.62 16.40
N GLU A 32 17.83 -5.84 16.79
CA GLU A 32 17.85 -6.26 18.20
C GLU A 32 18.86 -5.49 19.05
N LYS A 33 19.91 -4.95 18.44
CA LYS A 33 20.95 -4.18 19.15
C LYS A 33 20.45 -2.84 19.65
N ILE A 34 19.50 -2.23 18.92
CA ILE A 34 19.00 -0.89 19.24
C ILE A 34 17.50 -0.86 19.56
N LYS A 35 16.83 -2.00 19.41
CA LYS A 35 15.42 -2.16 19.74
C LYS A 35 15.14 -1.70 21.17
N ASP A 36 14.03 -0.96 21.33
CA ASP A 36 13.58 -0.42 22.63
C ASP A 36 14.53 0.60 23.29
N THR A 37 15.45 1.17 22.53
CA THR A 37 16.33 2.24 23.03
C THR A 37 15.76 3.62 22.77
N ASP A 38 16.11 4.59 23.63
CA ASP A 38 15.73 6.00 23.41
C ASP A 38 16.37 6.57 22.14
N ALA A 39 17.59 6.14 21.82
CA ALA A 39 18.28 6.54 20.61
C ALA A 39 17.51 6.12 19.35
N LEU A 40 16.90 4.93 19.35
CA LEU A 40 16.05 4.49 18.23
C LEU A 40 14.81 5.38 18.11
N LYS A 41 14.12 5.68 19.20
CA LYS A 41 12.95 6.56 19.19
C LYS A 41 13.28 7.92 18.60
N GLN A 42 14.39 8.53 19.01
CA GLN A 42 14.83 9.82 18.47
C GLN A 42 15.17 9.74 16.99
N THR A 43 15.81 8.67 16.55
CA THR A 43 16.15 8.45 15.15
C THR A 43 14.88 8.30 14.30
N LEU A 44 13.90 7.53 14.77
CA LEU A 44 12.63 7.35 14.08
C LEU A 44 11.84 8.67 13.97
N GLU A 45 11.85 9.49 15.02
CA GLU A 45 11.20 10.80 15.01
C GLU A 45 11.85 11.74 13.98
N ARG A 46 13.18 11.73 13.88
CA ARG A 46 13.92 12.52 12.90
C ARG A 46 13.66 12.06 11.48
N LEU A 47 13.63 10.75 11.24
CA LEU A 47 13.29 10.18 9.93
C LEU A 47 11.85 10.54 9.55
N ASP A 48 10.93 10.54 10.50
CA ASP A 48 9.54 10.89 10.27
C ASP A 48 9.37 12.35 9.83
N ILE A 49 10.16 13.26 10.36
CA ILE A 49 10.20 14.67 9.95
C ILE A 49 10.58 14.78 8.46
N VAL A 50 11.62 14.07 8.05
CA VAL A 50 12.08 14.07 6.64
C VAL A 50 11.01 13.45 5.73
N LYS A 51 10.39 12.38 6.15
CA LYS A 51 9.31 11.72 5.40
C LYS A 51 8.09 12.63 5.22
N LYS A 52 7.67 13.33 6.27
CA LYS A 52 6.55 14.28 6.21
C LYS A 52 6.84 15.43 5.26
N ASP A 53 8.07 15.91 5.25
CA ASP A 53 8.50 16.96 4.33
C ASP A 53 8.43 16.50 2.87
N LEU A 54 8.90 15.29 2.59
CA LEU A 54 8.82 14.69 1.27
C LEU A 54 7.35 14.49 0.81
N ILE A 55 6.49 14.02 1.68
CA ILE A 55 5.05 13.87 1.39
C ILE A 55 4.40 15.23 1.13
N SER A 56 4.79 16.25 1.88
CA SER A 56 4.32 17.62 1.67
C SER A 56 4.71 18.14 0.28
N ILE A 57 5.94 17.90 -0.15
CA ILE A 57 6.42 18.24 -1.50
C ILE A 57 5.60 17.51 -2.55
N PHE A 58 5.31 16.24 -2.34
CA PHE A 58 4.48 15.45 -3.25
C PHE A 58 3.07 16.03 -3.40
N LYS A 59 2.43 16.40 -2.28
CA LYS A 59 1.11 17.05 -2.32
C LYS A 59 1.11 18.35 -3.09
N LYS A 60 2.15 19.17 -2.93
CA LYS A 60 2.30 20.43 -3.68
C LYS A 60 2.42 20.20 -5.18
N ASN A 61 2.89 19.04 -5.59
CA ASN A 61 3.01 18.63 -6.99
C ASN A 61 1.88 17.72 -7.44
N ASN A 62 0.76 17.70 -6.71
CA ASN A 62 -0.45 16.93 -7.00
C ASN A 62 -0.23 15.41 -7.03
N ILE A 63 0.72 14.93 -6.23
CA ILE A 63 0.97 13.51 -6.03
C ILE A 63 0.33 13.08 -4.72
N GLU A 64 -0.63 12.17 -4.79
CA GLU A 64 -1.38 11.69 -3.63
C GLU A 64 -1.37 10.17 -3.54
N VAL A 65 -1.35 9.67 -2.31
CA VAL A 65 -1.42 8.24 -2.06
C VAL A 65 -2.82 7.72 -2.35
N ILE A 66 -2.90 6.52 -2.92
CA ILE A 66 -4.17 5.83 -3.14
C ILE A 66 -4.64 5.23 -1.81
N VAL A 67 -5.88 5.53 -1.43
CA VAL A 67 -6.47 5.00 -0.20
C VAL A 67 -6.91 3.55 -0.42
N THR A 68 -6.43 2.63 0.41
CA THR A 68 -6.74 1.20 0.30
C THR A 68 -7.50 0.64 1.49
N ASN A 69 -7.46 1.32 2.63
CA ASN A 69 -8.00 0.81 3.89
C ASN A 69 -9.50 0.53 3.80
N ASN A 70 -9.90 -0.72 4.08
CA ASN A 70 -11.28 -1.20 4.07
C ASN A 70 -12.01 -0.99 2.74
N LYS A 71 -11.29 -0.91 1.63
CA LYS A 71 -11.86 -0.77 0.30
C LYS A 71 -11.89 -2.09 -0.45
N LYS A 72 -12.82 -2.21 -1.37
CA LYS A 72 -12.81 -3.31 -2.34
C LYS A 72 -11.75 -3.06 -3.41
N LEU A 73 -11.23 -4.13 -3.98
CA LEU A 73 -10.26 -4.04 -5.06
C LEU A 73 -10.86 -3.30 -6.26
N ASP A 74 -10.17 -2.26 -6.69
CA ASP A 74 -10.43 -1.56 -7.94
C ASP A 74 -9.26 -1.82 -8.89
N PRO A 75 -9.47 -2.58 -9.98
CA PRO A 75 -8.38 -2.92 -10.90
C PRO A 75 -7.69 -1.70 -11.55
N ASN A 76 -8.34 -0.53 -11.53
CA ASN A 76 -7.76 0.70 -12.05
C ASN A 76 -6.75 1.33 -11.12
N LEU A 77 -6.82 1.01 -9.82
CA LEU A 77 -6.01 1.63 -8.77
C LEU A 77 -5.14 0.63 -8.01
N HIS A 78 -5.56 -0.62 -7.96
CA HIS A 78 -4.96 -1.65 -7.13
C HIS A 78 -4.57 -2.87 -7.95
N GLN A 79 -3.52 -3.55 -7.50
CA GLN A 79 -3.11 -4.84 -8.05
C GLN A 79 -3.06 -5.87 -6.92
N ALA A 80 -3.86 -6.91 -7.04
CA ALA A 80 -3.86 -8.01 -6.08
C ALA A 80 -2.63 -8.88 -6.31
N MET A 81 -1.80 -9.03 -5.27
CA MET A 81 -0.60 -9.86 -5.29
C MET A 81 -0.80 -11.20 -4.61
N MET A 82 -1.75 -11.28 -3.68
CA MET A 82 -2.07 -12.50 -2.96
C MET A 82 -3.51 -12.45 -2.45
N GLU A 83 -4.03 -13.62 -2.13
CA GLU A 83 -5.34 -13.78 -1.50
C GLU A 83 -5.16 -14.34 -0.09
N VAL A 84 -5.96 -13.84 0.85
CA VAL A 84 -5.94 -14.26 2.25
C VAL A 84 -7.34 -14.75 2.62
N GLU A 85 -7.44 -15.92 3.21
CA GLU A 85 -8.71 -16.44 3.69
C GLU A 85 -9.21 -15.61 4.89
N ASP A 86 -10.41 -15.05 4.76
CA ASP A 86 -11.04 -14.27 5.83
C ASP A 86 -12.57 -14.42 5.73
N GLU A 87 -13.15 -15.12 6.70
CA GLU A 87 -14.60 -15.36 6.78
C GLU A 87 -15.38 -14.09 7.12
N ASN A 88 -14.73 -13.12 7.77
CA ASN A 88 -15.37 -11.92 8.28
C ASN A 88 -15.44 -10.79 7.26
N LYS A 89 -14.82 -10.96 6.09
CA LYS A 89 -14.80 -9.96 5.03
C LYS A 89 -15.40 -10.48 3.74
N GLU A 90 -16.06 -9.59 3.00
CA GLU A 90 -16.50 -9.91 1.65
C GLU A 90 -15.31 -10.23 0.75
N PRO A 91 -15.43 -11.22 -0.16
CA PRO A 91 -14.37 -11.51 -1.12
C PRO A 91 -13.97 -10.29 -1.93
N GLY A 92 -12.68 -10.10 -2.16
CA GLY A 92 -12.16 -8.96 -2.89
C GLY A 92 -11.97 -7.70 -2.06
N THR A 93 -12.09 -7.78 -0.73
CA THR A 93 -11.78 -6.67 0.17
C THR A 93 -10.28 -6.62 0.43
N ILE A 94 -9.70 -5.43 0.37
CA ILE A 94 -8.28 -5.23 0.66
C ILE A 94 -8.04 -5.46 2.15
N VAL A 95 -7.20 -6.42 2.48
CA VAL A 95 -6.86 -6.78 3.87
C VAL A 95 -5.49 -6.29 4.27
N GLN A 96 -4.60 -6.07 3.30
CA GLN A 96 -3.25 -5.59 3.55
C GLN A 96 -2.76 -4.80 2.34
N GLU A 97 -2.05 -3.71 2.59
CA GLU A 97 -1.31 -2.97 1.58
C GLU A 97 0.16 -3.38 1.63
N ILE A 98 0.64 -3.98 0.54
CA ILE A 98 2.03 -4.47 0.43
C ILE A 98 2.95 -3.32 -0.01
N GLN A 99 2.50 -2.53 -0.97
CA GLN A 99 3.21 -1.36 -1.47
C GLN A 99 2.21 -0.26 -1.78
N LYS A 100 2.50 0.95 -1.34
CA LYS A 100 1.62 2.10 -1.58
C LYS A 100 1.59 2.49 -3.05
N GLY A 101 0.39 2.74 -3.55
CA GLY A 101 0.17 3.32 -4.87
C GLY A 101 -0.04 4.81 -4.81
N TYR A 102 0.20 5.48 -5.91
CA TYR A 102 0.12 6.94 -6.01
C TYR A 102 -0.51 7.39 -7.31
N MET A 103 -1.27 8.48 -7.21
CA MET A 103 -1.82 9.21 -8.34
C MET A 103 -1.09 10.55 -8.48
N MET A 104 -0.90 10.99 -9.71
CA MET A 104 -0.47 12.36 -10.00
C MET A 104 -1.57 13.03 -10.82
N LYS A 105 -2.31 13.95 -10.21
CA LYS A 105 -3.56 14.48 -10.76
C LYS A 105 -4.51 13.31 -11.08
N GLU A 106 -4.93 13.17 -12.34
CA GLU A 106 -5.83 12.09 -12.78
C GLU A 106 -5.09 10.85 -13.29
N ARG A 107 -3.76 10.85 -13.24
CA ARG A 107 -2.95 9.75 -13.76
C ARG A 107 -2.42 8.84 -12.67
N LEU A 108 -2.44 7.56 -12.96
CA LEU A 108 -1.83 6.56 -12.11
C LEU A 108 -0.31 6.60 -12.27
N LEU A 109 0.43 6.89 -11.18
CA LEU A 109 1.88 6.74 -11.15
C LEU A 109 2.27 5.28 -11.00
N ARG A 110 1.69 4.61 -10.00
CA ARG A 110 1.80 3.17 -9.81
C ARG A 110 0.60 2.68 -8.99
N PRO A 111 0.10 1.47 -9.24
CA PRO A 111 -0.99 0.93 -8.46
C PRO A 111 -0.52 0.53 -7.06
N SER A 112 -1.48 0.48 -6.11
CA SER A 112 -1.24 -0.12 -4.81
C SER A 112 -1.12 -1.64 -4.97
N LEU A 113 -0.07 -2.25 -4.43
CA LEU A 113 0.03 -3.70 -4.36
C LEU A 113 -0.62 -4.15 -3.06
N VAL A 114 -1.61 -5.02 -3.17
CA VAL A 114 -2.47 -5.38 -2.04
C VAL A 114 -2.69 -6.88 -1.93
N ALA A 115 -3.02 -7.32 -0.72
CA ALA A 115 -3.61 -8.62 -0.47
C ALA A 115 -5.12 -8.45 -0.32
N VAL A 116 -5.89 -9.34 -0.90
CA VAL A 116 -7.35 -9.30 -0.85
C VAL A 116 -7.91 -10.53 -0.16
N SER A 117 -9.08 -10.37 0.42
CA SER A 117 -9.78 -11.48 1.08
C SER A 117 -10.39 -12.44 0.05
N LYS A 118 -10.45 -13.71 0.44
CA LYS A 118 -11.21 -14.75 -0.23
C LYS A 118 -11.97 -15.57 0.79
N LYS A 119 -13.01 -16.25 0.37
CA LYS A 119 -13.72 -17.17 1.25
C LYS A 119 -12.87 -18.42 1.48
N PRO A 120 -12.88 -18.99 2.70
CA PRO A 120 -12.24 -20.27 2.97
C PRO A 120 -12.80 -21.38 2.09
N GLU A 121 -11.98 -22.33 1.66
CA GLU A 121 -12.35 -23.43 0.77
C GLU A 121 -13.54 -24.26 1.28
N LYS A 122 -13.65 -24.48 2.60
CA LYS A 122 -14.75 -25.20 3.23
C LYS A 122 -16.12 -24.57 2.95
N ASN A 123 -16.19 -23.26 2.76
CA ASN A 123 -17.41 -22.54 2.43
C ASN A 123 -17.72 -22.58 0.93
N GLN A 124 -16.70 -22.71 0.09
CA GLN A 124 -16.88 -22.87 -1.36
C GLN A 124 -17.51 -24.22 -1.70
N GLU A 125 -17.03 -25.30 -1.09
CA GLU A 125 -17.61 -26.64 -1.27
C GLU A 125 -19.08 -26.72 -0.84
N LYS A 126 -19.47 -25.98 0.21
CA LYS A 126 -20.87 -25.94 0.65
C LYS A 126 -21.79 -25.17 -0.31
N SER A 127 -21.26 -24.13 -0.95
CA SER A 127 -22.06 -23.37 -1.92
C SER A 127 -22.25 -24.13 -3.23
N GLU A 128 -21.25 -24.90 -3.66
CA GLU A 128 -21.33 -25.73 -4.85
C GLU A 128 -22.29 -26.91 -4.65
N LYS A 129 -22.25 -27.55 -3.48
CA LYS A 129 -23.17 -28.64 -3.15
C LYS A 129 -24.66 -28.20 -3.03
N ASN A 130 -24.88 -26.95 -2.66
CA ASN A 130 -26.25 -26.41 -2.60
C ASN A 130 -26.78 -26.02 -3.98
N THR A 131 -25.92 -25.74 -4.95
CA THR A 131 -26.34 -25.48 -6.34
C THR A 131 -26.60 -26.76 -7.12
N GLU A 132 -25.96 -27.87 -6.78
CA GLU A 132 -26.18 -29.16 -7.43
C GLU A 132 -27.45 -29.88 -6.93
N LYS A 133 -27.98 -29.52 -5.75
CA LYS A 133 -29.19 -30.13 -5.18
C LYS A 133 -30.50 -29.39 -5.51
N SER A 134 -30.40 -28.27 -6.22
CA SER A 134 -31.56 -27.52 -6.70
C SER A 134 -31.69 -27.63 -8.22
#